data_1bc70747becc2089aafb61f82db11e3b
#
_entry.id   1bc70747becc2089aafb61f82db11e3b
#
_cell.length_a   1.000
_cell.length_b   1.000
_cell.length_c   1.000
_cell.angle_alpha   90.00
_cell.angle_beta   90.00
_cell.angle_gamma   90.00
#
_symmetry.space_group_name_H-M   'P 1'
#
loop_
_entity.id
_entity.type
_entity.pdbx_description
1 polymer ?
#
loop_
_entity_poly.entity_id
_entity_poly.type
_entity_poly.pdbx_seq_one_letter_code
_entity_poly.pdbx_strand_id
1 'polypeptide(L)'
;MSKTIIFKNMVYIADMKDINTSEIIGKNIALHRKALGLTQERLAERIGIIQPTLASYEVGRRTVPVSLIPSLARALDTTAEEILGISSPKGKRKGPLSKLDMQIEQIKFLPRSNQKFVSTFLDQVLASKKIAKTG
;
A
#
# COMPACT_ATOMS: atom_id res chain seq x y z
N MET A 1 1.93 -19.21 -20.59
CA MET A 1 1.02 -19.59 -19.53
C MET A 1 1.31 -18.78 -18.29
N SER A 2 0.35 -18.03 -17.83
CA SER A 2 0.58 -17.22 -16.64
C SER A 2 0.67 -18.12 -15.42
N LYS A 3 1.58 -17.79 -14.53
CA LYS A 3 1.78 -18.56 -13.31
C LYS A 3 1.37 -17.72 -12.14
N THR A 4 0.08 -17.71 -11.88
CA THR A 4 -0.46 -17.03 -10.72
C THR A 4 -0.54 -18.02 -9.59
N ILE A 5 0.13 -17.71 -8.50
CA ILE A 5 0.12 -18.55 -7.31
C ILE A 5 -0.64 -17.82 -6.23
N ILE A 6 -1.61 -18.52 -5.64
CA ILE A 6 -2.45 -17.96 -4.60
C ILE A 6 -2.08 -18.59 -3.27
N PHE A 7 -1.64 -17.76 -2.32
CA PHE A 7 -1.35 -18.19 -0.95
C PHE A 7 -2.10 -17.30 0.01
N LYS A 8 -2.95 -17.89 0.85
CA LYS A 8 -3.63 -17.18 1.94
C LYS A 8 -4.22 -15.85 1.51
N ASN A 9 -5.00 -15.84 0.47
CA ASN A 9 -5.63 -14.63 -0.07
C ASN A 9 -4.66 -13.63 -0.71
N MET A 10 -3.41 -14.01 -0.87
CA MET A 10 -2.44 -13.20 -1.60
C MET A 10 -2.19 -13.84 -2.96
N VAL A 11 -2.16 -12.99 -3.96
CA VAL A 11 -1.87 -13.43 -5.33
C VAL A 11 -0.46 -13.01 -5.66
N TYR A 12 0.39 -14.00 -5.94
CA TYR A 12 1.73 -13.75 -6.42
C TYR A 12 1.77 -14.04 -7.90
N ILE A 13 2.34 -13.14 -8.64
CA ILE A 13 2.50 -13.32 -10.08
C ILE A 13 3.93 -13.75 -10.32
N ALA A 14 4.08 -15.02 -10.69
CA ALA A 14 5.41 -15.59 -10.89
C ALA A 14 6.02 -15.18 -12.23
N ASP A 15 5.18 -14.85 -13.21
CA ASP A 15 5.64 -14.43 -14.51
C ASP A 15 5.33 -12.94 -14.71
N MET A 16 6.34 -12.13 -14.52
CA MET A 16 6.20 -10.68 -14.64
C MET A 16 5.90 -10.20 -16.05
N LYS A 17 6.10 -11.06 -17.04
CA LYS A 17 5.83 -10.69 -18.43
C LYS A 17 4.35 -10.46 -18.71
N ASP A 18 3.50 -11.11 -17.94
CA ASP A 18 2.05 -10.98 -18.10
C ASP A 18 1.47 -9.80 -17.36
N ILE A 19 2.29 -9.07 -16.61
CA ILE A 19 1.82 -7.93 -15.85
C ILE A 19 1.90 -6.67 -16.69
N ASN A 20 0.76 -6.08 -16.93
CA ASN A 20 0.75 -4.75 -17.53
C ASN A 20 0.83 -3.71 -16.43
N THR A 21 2.05 -3.24 -16.16
CA THR A 21 2.30 -2.25 -15.12
C THR A 21 1.50 -0.98 -15.35
N SER A 22 1.32 -0.58 -16.61
CA SER A 22 0.53 0.60 -16.92
C SER A 22 -0.93 0.44 -16.48
N GLU A 23 -1.47 -0.76 -16.63
CA GLU A 23 -2.83 -1.03 -16.17
C GLU A 23 -2.96 -0.98 -14.66
N ILE A 24 -1.97 -1.51 -13.95
CA ILE A 24 -1.97 -1.48 -12.49
C ILE A 24 -1.94 -0.05 -11.99
N ILE A 25 -1.03 0.75 -12.53
CA ILE A 25 -0.91 2.15 -12.16
C ILE A 25 -2.20 2.90 -12.49
N GLY A 26 -2.74 2.67 -13.67
CA GLY A 26 -3.99 3.31 -14.10
C GLY A 26 -5.15 2.98 -13.19
N LYS A 27 -5.30 1.71 -12.82
CA LYS A 27 -6.36 1.29 -11.90
C LYS A 27 -6.22 1.94 -10.54
N ASN A 28 -4.99 2.05 -10.05
CA ASN A 28 -4.75 2.69 -8.76
C ASN A 28 -5.08 4.16 -8.79
N ILE A 29 -4.73 4.85 -9.87
CA ILE A 29 -5.09 6.25 -10.05
C ILE A 29 -6.62 6.41 -10.02
N ALA A 30 -7.32 5.60 -10.79
CA ALA A 30 -8.79 5.67 -10.85
C ALA A 30 -9.42 5.37 -9.49
N LEU A 31 -8.88 4.38 -8.78
CA LEU A 31 -9.37 3.99 -7.47
C LEU A 31 -9.27 5.15 -6.48
N HIS A 32 -8.08 5.74 -6.38
CA HIS A 32 -7.86 6.85 -5.45
C HIS A 32 -8.65 8.09 -5.86
N ARG A 33 -8.75 8.35 -7.17
CA ARG A 33 -9.54 9.47 -7.67
C ARG A 33 -10.99 9.35 -7.25
N LYS A 34 -11.59 8.18 -7.49
CA LYS A 34 -12.99 7.93 -7.16
C LYS A 34 -13.23 7.98 -5.65
N ALA A 35 -12.28 7.50 -4.87
CA ALA A 35 -12.38 7.55 -3.41
C ALA A 35 -12.46 8.98 -2.90
N LEU A 36 -11.84 9.93 -3.60
CA LEU A 36 -11.91 11.35 -3.24
C LEU A 36 -13.10 12.07 -3.91
N GLY A 37 -13.91 11.36 -4.70
CA GLY A 37 -15.02 11.98 -5.40
C GLY A 37 -14.62 12.91 -6.54
N LEU A 38 -13.41 12.73 -7.08
CA LEU A 38 -12.91 13.58 -8.15
C LEU A 38 -13.29 13.04 -9.52
N THR A 39 -13.64 13.95 -10.44
CA THR A 39 -13.80 13.60 -11.84
C THR A 39 -12.44 13.53 -12.52
N GLN A 40 -12.39 12.91 -13.69
CA GLN A 40 -11.15 12.89 -14.47
C GLN A 40 -10.71 14.31 -14.83
N GLU A 41 -11.63 15.19 -15.17
CA GLU A 41 -11.33 16.58 -15.50
C GLU A 41 -10.67 17.29 -14.32
N ARG A 42 -11.23 17.10 -13.13
CA ARG A 42 -10.70 17.75 -11.93
C ARG A 42 -9.29 17.28 -11.60
N LEU A 43 -9.07 15.97 -11.67
CA LEU A 43 -7.73 15.46 -11.38
C LEU A 43 -6.74 15.92 -12.45
N ALA A 44 -7.14 15.86 -13.73
CA ALA A 44 -6.28 16.30 -14.82
C ALA A 44 -5.87 17.76 -14.64
N GLU A 45 -6.83 18.60 -14.25
CA GLU A 45 -6.58 20.01 -13.97
C GLU A 45 -5.56 20.18 -12.85
N ARG A 46 -5.70 19.41 -11.77
CA ARG A 46 -4.80 19.50 -10.62
C ARG A 46 -3.36 19.14 -10.94
N ILE A 47 -3.16 18.22 -11.87
CA ILE A 47 -1.80 17.77 -12.20
C ILE A 47 -1.29 18.36 -13.51
N GLY A 48 -2.07 19.26 -14.13
CA GLY A 48 -1.61 19.99 -15.29
C GLY A 48 -1.60 19.23 -16.61
N ILE A 49 -2.52 18.29 -16.78
CA ILE A 49 -2.67 17.54 -18.02
C ILE A 49 -4.12 17.66 -18.52
N ILE A 50 -4.36 17.22 -19.74
CA ILE A 50 -5.73 17.23 -20.27
C ILE A 50 -6.46 15.94 -19.91
N GLN A 51 -7.78 16.02 -19.81
CA GLN A 51 -8.60 14.90 -19.41
C GLN A 51 -8.40 13.64 -20.27
N PRO A 52 -8.34 13.73 -21.62
CA PRO A 52 -8.10 12.52 -22.41
C PRO A 52 -6.79 11.81 -22.10
N THR A 53 -5.77 12.57 -21.74
CA THR A 53 -4.49 11.97 -21.34
C THR A 53 -4.66 11.18 -20.03
N LEU A 54 -5.35 11.78 -19.06
CA LEU A 54 -5.62 11.07 -17.79
C LEU A 54 -6.45 9.81 -18.03
N ALA A 55 -7.46 9.91 -18.89
CA ALA A 55 -8.28 8.75 -19.22
C ALA A 55 -7.43 7.62 -19.82
N SER A 56 -6.48 7.95 -20.67
CA SER A 56 -5.55 6.97 -21.24
C SER A 56 -4.67 6.33 -20.19
N TYR A 57 -4.26 7.10 -19.19
CA TYR A 57 -3.49 6.55 -18.07
C TYR A 57 -4.32 5.58 -17.24
N GLU A 58 -5.57 5.93 -16.95
CA GLU A 58 -6.42 5.11 -16.09
C GLU A 58 -6.77 3.75 -16.71
N VAL A 59 -6.84 3.67 -18.02
CA VAL A 59 -7.09 2.39 -18.69
C VAL A 59 -5.80 1.66 -19.10
N GLY A 60 -4.64 2.22 -18.80
CA GLY A 60 -3.37 1.58 -19.11
C GLY A 60 -2.94 1.68 -20.57
N ARG A 61 -3.60 2.51 -21.34
CA ARG A 61 -3.26 2.69 -22.76
C ARG A 61 -1.95 3.46 -22.92
N ARG A 62 -1.68 4.37 -21.99
CA ARG A 62 -0.46 5.16 -21.96
C ARG A 62 0.25 4.92 -20.63
N THR A 63 1.58 4.97 -20.69
CA THR A 63 2.41 4.86 -19.49
C THR A 63 2.50 6.22 -18.82
N VAL A 64 2.28 6.24 -17.51
CA VAL A 64 2.40 7.46 -16.72
C VAL A 64 3.89 7.81 -16.58
N PRO A 65 4.30 9.03 -16.95
CA PRO A 65 5.70 9.42 -16.74
C PRO A 65 6.05 9.45 -15.26
N VAL A 66 7.26 9.05 -14.94
CA VAL A 66 7.74 9.05 -13.56
C VAL A 66 7.63 10.46 -12.96
N SER A 67 7.84 11.48 -13.76
CA SER A 67 7.76 12.86 -13.30
C SER A 67 6.38 13.27 -12.81
N LEU A 68 5.31 12.59 -13.25
CA LEU A 68 3.96 12.88 -12.80
C LEU A 68 3.58 12.17 -11.50
N ILE A 69 4.32 11.16 -11.11
CA ILE A 69 3.97 10.36 -9.92
C ILE A 69 3.89 11.21 -8.65
N PRO A 70 4.85 12.10 -8.37
CA PRO A 70 4.73 12.96 -7.19
C PRO A 70 3.49 13.86 -7.21
N SER A 71 3.18 14.42 -8.36
CA SER A 71 1.99 15.28 -8.51
C SER A 71 0.71 14.49 -8.28
N LEU A 72 0.64 13.28 -8.83
CA LEU A 72 -0.50 12.40 -8.62
C LEU A 72 -0.65 12.03 -7.15
N ALA A 73 0.45 11.69 -6.49
CA ALA A 73 0.41 11.33 -5.08
C ALA A 73 -0.14 12.49 -4.23
N ARG A 74 0.29 13.70 -4.49
CA ARG A 74 -0.21 14.86 -3.78
C ARG A 74 -1.67 15.14 -4.08
N ALA A 75 -2.04 15.10 -5.36
CA ALA A 75 -3.41 15.40 -5.77
C ALA A 75 -4.40 14.35 -5.26
N LEU A 76 -3.98 13.12 -5.10
CA LEU A 76 -4.81 12.01 -4.66
C LEU A 76 -4.70 11.74 -3.15
N ASP A 77 -3.88 12.50 -2.46
CA ASP A 77 -3.66 12.33 -1.02
C ASP A 77 -3.21 10.90 -0.69
N THR A 78 -2.24 10.42 -1.44
CA THR A 78 -1.71 9.07 -1.27
C THR A 78 -0.20 9.09 -1.47
N THR A 79 0.41 7.93 -1.53
CA THR A 79 1.85 7.81 -1.73
C THR A 79 2.16 7.30 -3.12
N ALA A 80 3.39 7.55 -3.57
CA ALA A 80 3.85 7.02 -4.84
C ALA A 80 3.80 5.49 -4.85
N GLU A 81 4.14 4.87 -3.73
CA GLU A 81 4.13 3.42 -3.61
C GLU A 81 2.73 2.85 -3.84
N GLU A 82 1.71 3.50 -3.30
CA GLU A 82 0.34 3.05 -3.49
C GLU A 82 -0.11 3.18 -4.95
N ILE A 83 0.29 4.26 -5.60
CA ILE A 83 -0.02 4.44 -7.02
C ILE A 83 0.67 3.36 -7.85
N LEU A 84 1.91 3.05 -7.54
CA LEU A 84 2.68 2.05 -8.27
C LEU A 84 2.28 0.61 -7.93
N GLY A 85 1.47 0.42 -6.91
CA GLY A 85 1.03 -0.91 -6.52
C GLY A 85 2.06 -1.71 -5.74
N ILE A 86 3.01 -1.05 -5.11
CA ILE A 86 4.08 -1.70 -4.36
C ILE A 86 4.01 -1.40 -2.87
N SER A 87 2.96 -0.74 -2.41
CA SER A 87 2.81 -0.46 -0.99
C SER A 87 2.42 -1.72 -0.24
N SER A 88 3.01 -1.92 0.92
CA SER A 88 2.61 -3.01 1.78
C SER A 88 1.26 -2.68 2.44
N PRO A 89 0.50 -3.70 2.81
CA PRO A 89 -0.75 -3.47 3.52
C PRO A 89 -0.50 -2.61 4.75
N LYS A 90 -1.38 -1.62 4.93
CA LYS A 90 -1.24 -0.65 6.00
C LYS A 90 0.03 0.17 5.93
N GLY A 91 0.71 0.10 4.82
CA GLY A 91 1.73 1.04 4.36
C GLY A 91 2.66 1.62 5.40
N LYS A 92 2.92 0.89 6.42
CA LYS A 92 3.56 1.51 7.54
C LYS A 92 5.04 1.45 7.48
N ARG A 93 5.54 0.31 7.10
CA ARG A 93 6.95 0.08 7.23
C ARG A 93 7.63 0.05 5.91
N LYS A 94 8.76 0.71 5.89
CA LYS A 94 9.68 0.63 4.78
C LYS A 94 10.78 -0.34 5.19
N GLY A 95 11.04 -1.32 4.37
CA GLY A 95 12.06 -2.30 4.61
C GLY A 95 11.54 -3.57 5.27
N PRO A 96 12.42 -4.50 5.57
CA PRO A 96 12.04 -5.79 6.11
C PRO A 96 11.45 -5.68 7.51
N LEU A 97 10.60 -6.63 7.86
CA LEU A 97 10.03 -6.71 9.20
C LEU A 97 11.13 -6.98 10.22
N SER A 98 11.03 -6.34 11.38
CA SER A 98 11.94 -6.63 12.47
C SER A 98 11.62 -7.99 13.07
N LYS A 99 12.55 -8.52 13.86
CA LYS A 99 12.32 -9.78 14.57
C LYS A 99 11.07 -9.69 15.43
N LEU A 100 10.86 -8.56 16.08
CA LEU A 100 9.69 -8.36 16.93
C LEU A 100 8.40 -8.39 16.11
N ASP A 101 8.39 -7.76 14.95
CA ASP A 101 7.21 -7.79 14.08
C ASP A 101 6.85 -9.22 13.68
N MET A 102 7.84 -10.01 13.33
CA MET A 102 7.61 -11.41 12.96
C MET A 102 7.11 -12.22 14.14
N GLN A 103 7.62 -11.98 15.33
CA GLN A 103 7.17 -12.65 16.54
C GLN A 103 5.70 -12.30 16.84
N ILE A 104 5.33 -11.04 16.69
CA ILE A 104 3.95 -10.60 16.92
C ILE A 104 3.01 -11.28 15.93
N GLU A 105 3.41 -11.40 14.67
CA GLU A 105 2.59 -12.10 13.68
C GLU A 105 2.37 -13.58 14.07
N GLN A 106 3.40 -14.23 14.55
CA GLN A 106 3.29 -15.62 14.97
C GLN A 106 2.39 -15.77 16.18
N ILE A 107 2.44 -14.81 17.11
CA ILE A 107 1.61 -14.85 18.33
C ILE A 107 0.13 -14.81 17.99
N LYS A 108 -0.25 -14.14 16.92
CA LYS A 108 -1.65 -14.06 16.50
C LYS A 108 -2.27 -15.42 16.19
N PHE A 109 -1.46 -16.42 15.92
CA PHE A 109 -1.94 -17.77 15.63
C PHE A 109 -1.93 -18.67 16.85
N LEU A 110 -1.52 -18.19 18.01
CA LEU A 110 -1.52 -18.97 19.25
C LEU A 110 -2.89 -18.97 19.90
N PRO A 111 -3.15 -19.95 20.81
CA PRO A 111 -4.37 -19.93 21.59
C PRO A 111 -4.53 -18.63 22.38
N ARG A 112 -5.76 -18.28 22.70
CA ARG A 112 -6.07 -17.02 23.39
C ARG A 112 -5.36 -16.88 24.72
N SER A 113 -5.21 -17.98 25.46
CA SER A 113 -4.51 -17.93 26.75
C SER A 113 -3.07 -17.48 26.59
N ASN A 114 -2.40 -17.96 25.53
CA ASN A 114 -1.04 -17.56 25.24
C ASN A 114 -0.96 -16.11 24.80
N GLN A 115 -1.91 -15.68 23.98
CA GLN A 115 -1.96 -14.29 23.54
C GLN A 115 -2.17 -13.35 24.73
N LYS A 116 -3.03 -13.73 25.66
CA LYS A 116 -3.28 -12.93 26.85
C LYS A 116 -2.04 -12.80 27.71
N PHE A 117 -1.32 -13.91 27.90
CA PHE A 117 -0.06 -13.90 28.65
C PHE A 117 0.94 -12.93 28.03
N VAL A 118 1.15 -13.03 26.72
CA VAL A 118 2.09 -12.17 26.01
C VAL A 118 1.65 -10.72 26.08
N SER A 119 0.37 -10.46 25.90
CA SER A 119 -0.16 -9.11 25.97
C SER A 119 0.09 -8.47 27.33
N THR A 120 -0.17 -9.21 28.40
CA THR A 120 0.10 -8.74 29.77
C THR A 120 1.58 -8.44 29.97
N PHE A 121 2.44 -9.33 29.49
CA PHE A 121 3.89 -9.10 29.57
C PHE A 121 4.31 -7.86 28.83
N LEU A 122 3.80 -7.66 27.60
CA LEU A 122 4.11 -6.48 26.82
C LEU A 122 3.64 -5.20 27.49
N ASP A 123 2.47 -5.23 28.12
CA ASP A 123 1.95 -4.08 28.86
C ASP A 123 2.89 -3.69 29.98
N GLN A 124 3.45 -4.66 30.68
CA GLN A 124 4.41 -4.39 31.76
C GLN A 124 5.69 -3.78 31.22
N VAL A 125 6.20 -4.29 30.09
CA VAL A 125 7.39 -3.75 29.48
C VAL A 125 7.18 -2.32 29.02
N LEU A 126 6.04 -2.04 28.42
CA LEU A 126 5.72 -0.70 27.94
C LEU A 126 5.51 0.27 29.09
N ALA A 127 4.86 -0.17 30.15
CA ALA A 127 4.67 0.65 31.35
C ALA A 127 6.00 1.02 31.99
N SER A 128 6.90 0.05 32.08
CA SER A 128 8.24 0.26 32.64
C SER A 128 9.01 1.31 31.83
N LYS A 129 8.93 1.24 30.51
CA LYS A 129 9.58 2.21 29.65
C LYS A 129 8.96 3.59 29.78
N LYS A 130 7.64 3.68 29.97
CA LYS A 130 6.95 4.94 30.18
C LYS A 130 7.43 5.63 31.46
N ILE A 131 7.58 4.86 32.52
CA ILE A 131 8.06 5.38 33.78
C ILE A 131 9.50 5.89 33.62
N ALA A 132 10.33 5.13 32.92
CA ALA A 132 11.71 5.55 32.67
C ALA A 132 11.78 6.84 31.87
N LYS A 133 10.84 7.07 30.97
CA LYS A 133 10.82 8.28 30.15
C LYS A 133 10.37 9.51 30.94
N THR A 134 9.48 9.32 31.88
CA THR A 134 8.94 10.43 32.68
C THR A 134 9.77 10.70 33.91
N GLY A 135 10.64 9.78 34.26
CA GLY A 135 11.51 9.90 35.43
C GLY A 135 12.76 10.74 35.23
#